data_f1a7355dab10c3ece48e2939455ba353
#
_entry.id   f1a7355dab10c3ece48e2939455ba353
#
_cell.length_a   1.000
_cell.length_b   1.000
_cell.length_c   1.000
_cell.angle_alpha   90.00
_cell.angle_beta   90.00
_cell.angle_gamma   90.00
#
_symmetry.space_group_name_H-M   'P 1'
#
loop_
_entity.id
_entity.type
_entity.pdbx_description
1 polymer ?
#
loop_
_entity_poly.entity_id
_entity_poly.type
_entity_poly.pdbx_seq_one_letter_code
_entity_poly.pdbx_strand_id
1 'polypeptide(L)'
;MKPKALTVLLLGALCAGSASAQTGAKPKLVVNIVISQMRADYMDRFQDNFSADGFRRFMDQGTYFTDAHYNYMQTNTAAGLATLSTGTNPDGHGIVAEDWIDFTTNNPVNLIADPSVTGLDCDAGVGCYSPLNLTAATLGDRLKESDAKSKVVSIAATPVSAIVSGGHTADVFWMDAGRGHWISSTYYFKQLPTW
;
A
#
# COMPACT_ATOMS: atom_id res chain seq x y z
N MET A 1 5.14 61.12 -2.56
CA MET A 1 4.67 59.77 -2.95
C MET A 1 5.29 58.76 -1.99
N LYS A 2 4.46 57.94 -1.34
CA LYS A 2 4.88 57.14 -0.17
C LYS A 2 5.57 55.83 -0.62
N PRO A 3 6.73 55.46 -0.09
CA PRO A 3 7.49 54.31 -0.54
C PRO A 3 6.92 52.92 -0.16
N LYS A 4 5.73 52.88 0.43
CA LYS A 4 5.11 51.62 0.92
C LYS A 4 4.54 50.71 -0.16
N ALA A 5 4.20 51.26 -1.34
CA ALA A 5 3.62 50.47 -2.42
C ALA A 5 4.69 49.68 -3.22
N LEU A 6 5.92 50.15 -3.28
CA LEU A 6 7.00 49.51 -4.02
C LEU A 6 7.55 48.28 -3.26
N THR A 7 7.59 48.36 -1.92
CA THR A 7 8.08 47.22 -1.08
C THR A 7 7.15 46.01 -1.10
N VAL A 8 5.84 46.21 -1.18
CA VAL A 8 4.85 45.14 -1.27
C VAL A 8 4.92 44.41 -2.63
N LEU A 9 5.22 45.17 -3.72
CA LEU A 9 5.37 44.57 -5.05
C LEU A 9 6.65 43.72 -5.16
N LEU A 10 7.73 44.11 -4.50
CA LEU A 10 8.98 43.31 -4.49
C LEU A 10 8.86 42.03 -3.65
N LEU A 11 8.13 42.04 -2.52
CA LEU A 11 7.90 40.82 -1.74
C LEU A 11 6.97 39.83 -2.47
N GLY A 12 6.02 40.30 -3.24
CA GLY A 12 5.14 39.45 -4.04
C GLY A 12 5.85 38.75 -5.20
N ALA A 13 6.90 39.37 -5.75
CA ALA A 13 7.68 38.80 -6.84
C ALA A 13 8.67 37.70 -6.37
N LEU A 14 9.11 37.72 -5.09
CA LEU A 14 10.01 36.69 -4.55
C LEU A 14 9.30 35.37 -4.22
N CYS A 15 7.98 35.40 -4.00
CA CYS A 15 7.20 34.18 -3.73
C CYS A 15 6.70 33.45 -4.98
N ALA A 16 6.87 34.04 -6.18
CA ALA A 16 6.49 33.42 -7.46
C ALA A 16 7.59 32.57 -8.09
N GLY A 17 8.73 32.46 -7.44
CA GLY A 17 9.85 31.65 -7.92
C GLY A 17 9.88 30.26 -7.28
N SER A 18 9.55 29.27 -8.12
CA SER A 18 9.85 27.83 -7.94
C SER A 18 8.72 26.90 -7.52
N ALA A 19 7.55 27.03 -8.13
CA ALA A 19 6.82 25.84 -8.48
C ALA A 19 7.30 25.36 -9.86
N SER A 20 8.57 25.02 -9.99
CA SER A 20 9.02 24.14 -11.06
C SER A 20 8.38 22.80 -10.82
N ALA A 21 7.17 22.58 -11.34
CA ALA A 21 6.65 21.24 -11.50
C ALA A 21 7.75 20.47 -12.25
N GLN A 22 8.38 19.56 -11.54
CA GLN A 22 9.42 18.72 -12.08
C GLN A 22 8.76 17.94 -13.21
N THR A 23 8.97 18.38 -14.47
CA THR A 23 8.56 17.68 -15.68
C THR A 23 9.49 16.49 -15.91
N GLY A 24 9.70 15.71 -14.84
CA GLY A 24 10.39 14.44 -14.93
C GLY A 24 9.51 13.48 -15.72
N ALA A 25 10.13 12.69 -16.58
CA ALA A 25 9.44 11.60 -17.26
C ALA A 25 8.70 10.74 -16.22
N LYS A 26 7.42 10.44 -16.46
CA LYS A 26 6.65 9.58 -15.56
C LYS A 26 7.39 8.26 -15.36
N PRO A 27 7.52 7.74 -14.13
CA PRO A 27 8.16 6.46 -13.90
C PRO A 27 7.44 5.37 -14.69
N LYS A 28 8.20 4.50 -15.35
CA LYS A 28 7.64 3.39 -16.12
C LYS A 28 7.30 2.19 -15.24
N LEU A 29 7.96 2.08 -14.10
CA LEU A 29 7.77 1.02 -13.12
C LEU A 29 7.91 1.62 -11.72
N VAL A 30 6.97 1.27 -10.83
CA VAL A 30 7.05 1.52 -9.40
C VAL A 30 7.01 0.18 -8.70
N VAL A 31 7.99 -0.09 -7.84
CA VAL A 31 8.04 -1.30 -7.02
C VAL A 31 7.91 -0.87 -5.56
N ASN A 32 6.86 -1.32 -4.89
CA ASN A 32 6.65 -1.12 -3.47
C ASN A 32 6.99 -2.42 -2.73
N ILE A 33 8.01 -2.40 -1.88
CA ILE A 33 8.44 -3.54 -1.07
C ILE A 33 8.13 -3.21 0.38
N VAL A 34 7.22 -3.96 0.98
CA VAL A 34 6.85 -3.81 2.39
C VAL A 34 7.31 -5.04 3.18
N ILE A 35 8.08 -4.81 4.23
CA ILE A 35 8.60 -5.85 5.11
C ILE A 35 7.92 -5.69 6.48
N SER A 36 7.00 -6.59 6.76
CA SER A 36 6.27 -6.61 8.04
C SER A 36 7.23 -6.89 9.21
N GLN A 37 6.96 -6.28 10.36
CA GLN A 37 7.73 -6.46 11.61
C GLN A 37 9.22 -6.07 11.51
N MET A 38 9.66 -5.43 10.44
CA MET A 38 11.00 -4.87 10.35
C MET A 38 11.10 -3.61 11.22
N ARG A 39 11.89 -3.67 12.28
CA ARG A 39 12.12 -2.53 13.17
C ARG A 39 13.01 -1.50 12.49
N ALA A 40 12.72 -0.22 12.71
CA ALA A 40 13.50 0.88 12.15
C ALA A 40 14.98 0.84 12.60
N ASP A 41 15.23 0.46 13.87
CA ASP A 41 16.59 0.35 14.42
C ASP A 41 17.44 -0.77 13.78
N TYR A 42 16.86 -1.68 13.00
CA TYR A 42 17.63 -2.69 12.27
C TYR A 42 18.51 -2.06 11.18
N MET A 43 18.11 -0.91 10.66
CA MET A 43 18.91 -0.18 9.67
C MET A 43 20.25 0.28 10.29
N ASP A 44 20.23 0.76 11.54
CA ASP A 44 21.43 1.19 12.25
C ASP A 44 22.22 0.02 12.84
N ARG A 45 21.51 -0.97 13.40
CA ARG A 45 22.15 -2.10 14.11
C ARG A 45 22.87 -3.06 13.19
N PHE A 46 22.41 -3.22 11.97
CA PHE A 46 22.94 -4.20 11.00
C PHE A 46 23.60 -3.56 9.79
N GLN A 47 23.82 -2.26 9.78
CA GLN A 47 24.39 -1.53 8.64
C GLN A 47 25.73 -2.09 8.15
N ASP A 48 26.57 -2.60 9.05
CA ASP A 48 27.85 -3.18 8.71
C ASP A 48 27.73 -4.52 7.93
N ASN A 49 26.56 -5.17 8.05
CA ASN A 49 26.25 -6.42 7.36
C ASN A 49 25.57 -6.21 6.00
N PHE A 50 25.17 -4.96 5.68
CA PHE A 50 24.52 -4.69 4.40
C PHE A 50 25.55 -4.66 3.28
N SER A 51 25.23 -5.37 2.17
CA SER A 51 26.00 -5.26 0.94
C SER A 51 25.86 -3.84 0.34
N ALA A 52 26.74 -3.50 -0.61
CA ALA A 52 26.69 -2.22 -1.31
C ALA A 52 25.37 -1.99 -2.06
N ASP A 53 24.75 -3.07 -2.54
CA ASP A 53 23.40 -3.07 -3.12
C ASP A 53 22.35 -3.38 -2.03
N GLY A 54 21.08 -3.22 -2.31
CA GLY A 54 20.00 -3.43 -1.35
C GLY A 54 19.81 -2.22 -0.42
N PHE A 55 19.71 -2.44 0.89
CA PHE A 55 19.41 -1.37 1.86
C PHE A 55 20.41 -0.22 1.82
N ARG A 56 21.71 -0.50 1.73
CA ARG A 56 22.74 0.54 1.65
C ARG A 56 22.53 1.43 0.44
N ARG A 57 22.22 0.85 -0.72
CA ARG A 57 21.93 1.62 -1.92
C ARG A 57 20.73 2.55 -1.76
N PHE A 58 19.66 2.10 -1.09
CA PHE A 58 18.50 2.96 -0.80
C PHE A 58 18.86 4.11 0.14
N MET A 59 19.70 3.86 1.15
CA MET A 59 20.15 4.89 2.09
C MET A 59 21.07 5.92 1.40
N ASP A 60 21.99 5.47 0.56
CA ASP A 60 23.02 6.33 -0.06
C ASP A 60 22.51 7.07 -1.30
N GLN A 61 21.61 6.47 -2.09
CA GLN A 61 21.18 6.99 -3.39
C GLN A 61 19.70 7.36 -3.44
N GLY A 62 18.92 7.01 -2.43
CA GLY A 62 17.51 7.30 -2.30
C GLY A 62 17.20 8.38 -1.28
N THR A 63 15.93 8.43 -0.85
CA THR A 63 15.50 9.24 0.28
C THR A 63 15.22 8.30 1.46
N TYR A 64 15.92 8.50 2.55
CA TYR A 64 15.74 7.75 3.79
C TYR A 64 15.02 8.60 4.83
N PHE A 65 13.83 8.19 5.24
CA PHE A 65 13.04 8.85 6.28
C PHE A 65 13.40 8.25 7.64
N THR A 66 14.10 9.00 8.46
CA THR A 66 14.57 8.55 9.79
C THR A 66 13.52 8.68 10.89
N ASP A 67 12.45 9.41 10.63
CA ASP A 67 11.39 9.74 11.59
C ASP A 67 10.00 9.64 10.94
N ALA A 68 9.63 8.43 10.54
CA ALA A 68 8.31 8.13 9.95
C ALA A 68 7.47 7.31 10.94
N HIS A 69 6.33 7.85 11.35
CA HIS A 69 5.43 7.25 12.33
C HIS A 69 4.00 7.17 11.83
N TYR A 70 3.30 6.12 12.25
CA TYR A 70 1.84 6.11 12.21
C TYR A 70 1.30 7.01 13.34
N ASN A 71 0.24 7.75 13.07
CA ASN A 71 -0.38 8.66 14.04
C ASN A 71 -1.58 8.03 14.78
N TYR A 72 -1.66 6.71 14.81
CA TYR A 72 -2.68 5.93 15.53
C TYR A 72 -2.03 4.79 16.32
N MET A 73 -2.75 4.26 17.30
CA MET A 73 -2.19 3.33 18.29
C MET A 73 -2.08 1.89 17.75
N GLN A 74 -3.07 1.41 17.01
CA GLN A 74 -3.17 0.00 16.60
C GLN A 74 -2.40 -0.23 15.29
N THR A 75 -1.09 -0.38 15.36
CA THR A 75 -0.20 -0.56 14.21
C THR A 75 0.06 -2.02 13.86
N ASN A 76 -0.98 -2.85 13.78
CA ASN A 76 -0.87 -4.23 13.29
C ASN A 76 -0.63 -4.26 11.76
N THR A 77 -0.30 -5.45 11.22
CA THR A 77 0.03 -5.62 9.80
C THR A 77 -1.10 -5.13 8.90
N ALA A 78 -2.35 -5.47 9.20
CA ALA A 78 -3.49 -5.12 8.36
C ALA A 78 -3.71 -3.60 8.28
N ALA A 79 -3.82 -2.92 9.42
CA ALA A 79 -4.00 -1.47 9.49
C ALA A 79 -2.81 -0.71 8.90
N GLY A 80 -1.57 -1.16 9.20
CA GLY A 80 -0.35 -0.55 8.66
C GLY A 80 -0.25 -0.64 7.14
N LEU A 81 -0.53 -1.82 6.56
CA LEU A 81 -0.56 -2.01 5.11
C LEU A 81 -1.66 -1.20 4.44
N ALA A 82 -2.86 -1.15 5.04
CA ALA A 82 -3.96 -0.35 4.54
C ALA A 82 -3.58 1.14 4.51
N THR A 83 -2.96 1.65 5.57
CA THR A 83 -2.48 3.03 5.61
C THR A 83 -1.42 3.31 4.54
N LEU A 84 -0.45 2.42 4.36
CA LEU A 84 0.60 2.58 3.34
C LEU A 84 0.03 2.53 1.91
N SER A 85 -0.94 1.65 1.66
CA SER A 85 -1.51 1.47 0.31
C SER A 85 -2.53 2.55 -0.07
N THR A 86 -3.26 3.11 0.91
CA THR A 86 -4.33 4.08 0.65
C THR A 86 -3.94 5.54 0.95
N GLY A 87 -2.91 5.75 1.78
CA GLY A 87 -2.50 7.09 2.23
C GLY A 87 -3.45 7.72 3.25
N THR A 88 -4.34 6.94 3.87
CA THR A 88 -5.25 7.41 4.92
C THR A 88 -5.18 6.52 6.18
N ASN A 89 -5.79 6.94 7.28
CA ASN A 89 -5.79 6.23 8.55
C ASN A 89 -6.95 5.20 8.64
N PRO A 90 -6.99 4.36 9.70
CA PRO A 90 -8.05 3.37 9.90
C PRO A 90 -9.48 3.90 9.85
N ASP A 91 -9.72 5.13 10.29
CA ASP A 91 -11.01 5.80 10.19
C ASP A 91 -11.44 6.10 8.74
N GLY A 92 -10.48 6.26 7.83
CA GLY A 92 -10.74 6.51 6.41
C GLY A 92 -10.76 5.22 5.57
N HIS A 93 -9.89 4.26 5.84
CA HIS A 93 -9.82 3.02 5.04
C HIS A 93 -10.60 1.84 5.66
N GLY A 94 -11.14 1.97 6.88
CA GLY A 94 -12.01 0.97 7.51
C GLY A 94 -11.30 -0.22 8.16
N ILE A 95 -9.98 -0.38 8.02
CA ILE A 95 -9.25 -1.53 8.51
C ILE A 95 -8.58 -1.23 9.85
N VAL A 96 -9.11 -1.80 10.92
CA VAL A 96 -8.59 -1.60 12.28
C VAL A 96 -7.74 -2.78 12.77
N ALA A 97 -8.02 -3.99 12.26
CA ALA A 97 -7.34 -5.23 12.62
C ALA A 97 -7.52 -6.28 11.52
N GLU A 98 -7.02 -7.51 11.71
CA GLU A 98 -7.34 -8.65 10.85
C GLU A 98 -8.74 -9.18 11.15
N ASP A 99 -9.09 -9.19 12.45
CA ASP A 99 -10.40 -9.58 12.95
C ASP A 99 -10.89 -8.56 13.97
N TRP A 100 -12.19 -8.25 13.95
CA TRP A 100 -12.84 -7.39 14.93
C TRP A 100 -14.30 -7.77 15.15
N ILE A 101 -14.94 -7.16 16.12
CA ILE A 101 -16.39 -7.27 16.33
C ILE A 101 -17.05 -6.03 15.75
N ASP A 102 -17.99 -6.22 14.84
CA ASP A 102 -18.88 -5.15 14.41
C ASP A 102 -19.87 -4.82 15.53
N PHE A 103 -19.74 -3.65 16.12
CA PHE A 103 -20.59 -3.23 17.25
C PHE A 103 -22.06 -3.02 16.88
N THR A 104 -22.38 -2.86 15.60
CA THR A 104 -23.77 -2.69 15.14
C THR A 104 -24.49 -4.03 15.10
N THR A 105 -23.81 -5.06 14.61
CA THR A 105 -24.38 -6.41 14.41
C THR A 105 -23.99 -7.39 15.52
N ASN A 106 -22.99 -7.04 16.33
CA ASN A 106 -22.31 -7.87 17.32
C ASN A 106 -21.74 -9.17 16.74
N ASN A 107 -21.39 -9.16 15.46
CA ASN A 107 -20.81 -10.30 14.77
C ASN A 107 -19.28 -10.13 14.59
N PRO A 108 -18.53 -11.23 14.59
CA PRO A 108 -17.13 -11.20 14.20
C PRO A 108 -17.00 -10.90 12.70
N VAL A 109 -16.09 -10.02 12.36
CA VAL A 109 -15.72 -9.67 10.99
C VAL A 109 -14.25 -10.02 10.78
N ASN A 110 -13.95 -10.77 9.74
CA ASN A 110 -12.60 -10.94 9.25
C ASN A 110 -12.39 -9.98 8.07
N LEU A 111 -11.27 -9.30 8.08
CA LEU A 111 -10.88 -8.25 7.12
C LEU A 111 -11.11 -8.62 5.65
N ILE A 112 -10.75 -9.83 5.25
CA ILE A 112 -10.75 -10.26 3.84
C ILE A 112 -11.80 -11.35 3.52
N ALA A 113 -12.44 -11.93 4.52
CA ALA A 113 -13.41 -12.99 4.29
C ALA A 113 -14.62 -12.47 3.50
N ASP A 114 -14.90 -13.12 2.39
CA ASP A 114 -16.00 -12.78 1.50
C ASP A 114 -16.66 -14.07 0.98
N PRO A 115 -17.82 -14.43 1.52
CA PRO A 115 -18.53 -15.65 1.13
C PRO A 115 -19.12 -15.60 -0.29
N SER A 116 -19.14 -14.43 -0.93
CA SER A 116 -19.63 -14.27 -2.30
C SER A 116 -18.62 -14.69 -3.37
N VAL A 117 -17.34 -14.90 -2.99
CA VAL A 117 -16.25 -15.31 -3.88
C VAL A 117 -15.73 -16.69 -3.52
N THR A 118 -15.03 -17.33 -4.43
CA THR A 118 -14.35 -18.61 -4.21
C THR A 118 -12.86 -18.48 -4.49
N GLY A 119 -12.07 -19.28 -3.78
CA GLY A 119 -10.64 -19.39 -4.08
C GLY A 119 -10.40 -20.05 -5.43
N LEU A 120 -9.30 -19.71 -6.06
CA LEU A 120 -8.84 -20.27 -7.32
C LEU A 120 -7.55 -21.07 -7.09
N ASP A 121 -7.54 -22.29 -7.56
CA ASP A 121 -6.45 -23.28 -7.42
C ASP A 121 -6.12 -23.64 -5.96
N CYS A 122 -7.17 -23.76 -5.13
CA CYS A 122 -7.09 -24.15 -3.73
C CYS A 122 -8.23 -25.11 -3.36
N ASP A 123 -8.21 -25.64 -2.14
CA ASP A 123 -9.26 -26.53 -1.66
C ASP A 123 -10.59 -25.77 -1.48
N ALA A 124 -11.69 -26.50 -1.56
CA ALA A 124 -13.02 -25.93 -1.38
C ALA A 124 -13.15 -25.22 -0.02
N GLY A 125 -13.63 -23.99 -0.05
CA GLY A 125 -13.76 -23.14 1.14
C GLY A 125 -12.46 -22.40 1.56
N VAL A 126 -11.34 -22.66 0.88
CA VAL A 126 -10.10 -21.91 1.07
C VAL A 126 -10.05 -20.75 0.07
N GLY A 127 -9.46 -19.61 0.46
CA GLY A 127 -9.22 -18.49 -0.45
C GLY A 127 -10.48 -17.70 -0.84
N CYS A 128 -11.59 -17.82 -0.09
CA CYS A 128 -12.79 -17.01 -0.28
C CYS A 128 -12.56 -15.60 0.27
N TYR A 129 -11.71 -14.83 -0.41
CA TYR A 129 -11.18 -13.56 0.06
C TYR A 129 -11.31 -12.45 -0.98
N SER A 130 -11.63 -11.25 -0.50
CA SER A 130 -11.70 -10.03 -1.30
C SER A 130 -11.36 -8.80 -0.46
N PRO A 131 -11.17 -7.60 -1.04
CA PRO A 131 -10.98 -6.36 -0.30
C PRO A 131 -12.30 -5.74 0.18
N LEU A 132 -13.35 -6.52 0.45
CA LEU A 132 -14.70 -6.06 0.75
C LEU A 132 -14.75 -4.98 1.85
N ASN A 133 -13.93 -5.14 2.90
CA ASN A 133 -13.91 -4.23 4.04
C ASN A 133 -12.93 -3.05 3.89
N LEU A 134 -12.14 -3.00 2.81
CA LEU A 134 -11.28 -1.88 2.50
C LEU A 134 -12.11 -0.78 1.80
N THR A 135 -12.42 0.31 2.53
CA THR A 135 -13.32 1.36 2.04
C THR A 135 -12.64 2.45 1.22
N ALA A 136 -11.30 2.53 1.29
CA ALA A 136 -10.54 3.53 0.56
C ALA A 136 -9.81 2.91 -0.65
N ALA A 137 -9.71 3.68 -1.73
CA ALA A 137 -8.95 3.29 -2.91
C ALA A 137 -7.44 3.29 -2.62
N THR A 138 -6.76 2.25 -3.06
CA THR A 138 -5.30 2.15 -2.96
C THR A 138 -4.59 3.02 -4.01
N LEU A 139 -3.28 3.19 -3.86
CA LEU A 139 -2.44 3.81 -4.89
C LEU A 139 -2.60 3.10 -6.25
N GLY A 140 -2.70 1.77 -6.23
CA GLY A 140 -2.93 0.96 -7.42
C GLY A 140 -4.28 1.23 -8.08
N ASP A 141 -5.34 1.35 -7.27
CA ASP A 141 -6.67 1.71 -7.76
C ASP A 141 -6.66 3.10 -8.42
N ARG A 142 -6.05 4.09 -7.77
CA ARG A 142 -5.91 5.45 -8.32
C ARG A 142 -5.08 5.50 -9.60
N LEU A 143 -4.04 4.66 -9.70
CA LEU A 143 -3.25 4.55 -10.92
C LEU A 143 -4.11 4.03 -12.08
N LYS A 144 -4.90 2.98 -11.87
CA LYS A 144 -5.81 2.44 -12.89
C LYS A 144 -6.97 3.38 -13.22
N GLU A 145 -7.47 4.14 -12.26
CA GLU A 145 -8.45 5.22 -12.53
C GLU A 145 -7.86 6.30 -13.45
N SER A 146 -6.60 6.66 -13.26
CA SER A 146 -5.93 7.69 -14.07
C SER A 146 -5.56 7.20 -15.47
N ASP A 147 -5.21 5.93 -15.61
CA ASP A 147 -4.91 5.25 -16.88
C ASP A 147 -5.27 3.77 -16.77
N ALA A 148 -6.36 3.38 -17.40
CA ALA A 148 -6.87 2.01 -17.42
C ALA A 148 -5.89 0.99 -18.04
N LYS A 149 -4.85 1.45 -18.77
CA LYS A 149 -3.80 0.59 -19.32
C LYS A 149 -2.71 0.26 -18.29
N SER A 150 -2.68 0.95 -17.15
CA SER A 150 -1.74 0.67 -16.07
C SER A 150 -1.93 -0.75 -15.55
N LYS A 151 -0.81 -1.43 -15.35
CA LYS A 151 -0.80 -2.77 -14.73
C LYS A 151 -0.41 -2.61 -13.26
N VAL A 152 -1.20 -3.21 -12.40
CA VAL A 152 -0.96 -3.24 -10.95
C VAL A 152 -1.00 -4.70 -10.52
N VAL A 153 0.09 -5.17 -9.90
CA VAL A 153 0.20 -6.54 -9.42
C VAL A 153 0.58 -6.48 -7.94
N SER A 154 -0.09 -7.26 -7.12
CA SER A 154 0.23 -7.43 -5.69
C SER A 154 0.50 -8.90 -5.40
N ILE A 155 1.66 -9.17 -4.80
CA ILE A 155 2.09 -10.53 -4.46
C ILE A 155 2.60 -10.54 -3.02
N ALA A 156 2.10 -11.43 -2.19
CA ALA A 156 2.57 -11.60 -0.81
C ALA A 156 2.43 -13.04 -0.32
N ALA A 157 3.17 -13.38 0.74
CA ALA A 157 3.07 -14.70 1.37
C ALA A 157 1.70 -14.93 2.04
N THR A 158 1.05 -13.87 2.52
CA THR A 158 -0.28 -13.98 3.16
C THR A 158 -1.36 -13.29 2.35
N PRO A 159 -2.61 -13.81 2.37
CA PRO A 159 -3.71 -13.19 1.64
C PRO A 159 -4.01 -11.77 2.13
N VAL A 160 -3.95 -11.51 3.43
CA VAL A 160 -4.14 -10.16 4.00
C VAL A 160 -3.17 -9.17 3.37
N SER A 161 -1.88 -9.49 3.34
CA SER A 161 -0.86 -8.60 2.80
C SER A 161 -1.04 -8.35 1.30
N ALA A 162 -1.36 -9.39 0.53
CA ALA A 162 -1.57 -9.27 -0.90
C ALA A 162 -2.80 -8.41 -1.23
N ILE A 163 -3.92 -8.69 -0.59
CA ILE A 163 -5.23 -8.06 -0.85
C ILE A 163 -5.21 -6.59 -0.43
N VAL A 164 -4.76 -6.31 0.79
CA VAL A 164 -4.75 -4.93 1.32
C VAL A 164 -3.77 -4.04 0.55
N SER A 165 -2.64 -4.58 0.10
CA SER A 165 -1.69 -3.83 -0.74
C SER A 165 -2.17 -3.64 -2.16
N GLY A 166 -2.87 -4.64 -2.73
CA GLY A 166 -3.40 -4.60 -4.10
C GLY A 166 -4.65 -3.75 -4.24
N GLY A 167 -5.53 -3.79 -3.24
CA GLY A 167 -6.82 -3.10 -3.29
C GLY A 167 -7.82 -3.78 -4.21
N HIS A 168 -8.63 -2.96 -4.90
CA HIS A 168 -9.83 -3.43 -5.60
C HIS A 168 -9.58 -3.82 -7.06
N THR A 169 -8.55 -3.29 -7.70
CA THR A 169 -8.39 -3.38 -9.15
C THR A 169 -7.10 -4.04 -9.62
N ALA A 170 -6.19 -4.39 -8.68
CA ALA A 170 -4.93 -5.06 -8.99
C ALA A 170 -5.13 -6.53 -9.38
N ASP A 171 -4.12 -7.11 -10.02
CA ASP A 171 -3.94 -8.55 -10.11
C ASP A 171 -3.27 -9.03 -8.81
N VAL A 172 -3.99 -9.81 -7.98
CA VAL A 172 -3.57 -10.14 -6.61
C VAL A 172 -3.32 -11.62 -6.45
N PHE A 173 -2.16 -11.95 -5.88
CA PHE A 173 -1.74 -13.34 -5.62
C PHE A 173 -1.19 -13.50 -4.21
N TRP A 174 -1.50 -14.63 -3.58
CA TRP A 174 -0.91 -15.02 -2.30
C TRP A 174 -0.51 -16.50 -2.30
N MET A 175 0.32 -16.87 -1.34
CA MET A 175 0.84 -18.23 -1.24
C MET A 175 -0.16 -19.14 -0.53
N ASP A 176 -0.47 -20.27 -1.13
CA ASP A 176 -1.02 -21.42 -0.40
C ASP A 176 0.16 -22.11 0.31
N ALA A 177 0.26 -21.89 1.63
CA ALA A 177 1.35 -22.46 2.42
C ALA A 177 1.31 -24.00 2.48
N GLY A 178 0.13 -24.61 2.33
CA GLY A 178 -0.03 -26.07 2.34
C GLY A 178 0.47 -26.73 1.07
N ARG A 179 0.30 -26.07 -0.06
CA ARG A 179 0.62 -26.60 -1.40
C ARG A 179 1.87 -25.97 -2.02
N GLY A 180 2.32 -24.82 -1.51
CA GLY A 180 3.52 -24.15 -1.97
C GLY A 180 3.39 -23.48 -3.35
N HIS A 181 2.18 -23.08 -3.76
CA HIS A 181 1.97 -22.38 -5.02
C HIS A 181 1.10 -21.10 -4.84
N TRP A 182 1.07 -20.28 -5.88
CA TRP A 182 0.33 -19.02 -5.87
C TRP A 182 -1.14 -19.25 -6.21
N ILE A 183 -2.01 -18.69 -5.40
CA ILE A 183 -3.47 -18.74 -5.56
C ILE A 183 -4.06 -17.34 -5.57
N SER A 184 -5.35 -17.23 -5.90
CA SER A 184 -6.13 -16.01 -5.84
C SER A 184 -7.61 -16.32 -5.57
N SER A 185 -8.50 -15.38 -5.84
CA SER A 185 -9.95 -15.57 -5.76
C SER A 185 -10.69 -15.11 -7.01
N THR A 186 -11.95 -15.53 -7.11
CA THR A 186 -12.85 -15.11 -8.20
C THR A 186 -13.20 -13.62 -8.16
N TYR A 187 -12.84 -12.91 -7.10
CA TYR A 187 -12.88 -11.44 -7.08
C TYR A 187 -11.95 -10.82 -8.12
N TYR A 188 -10.72 -11.35 -8.21
CA TYR A 188 -9.67 -10.79 -9.07
C TYR A 188 -9.62 -11.43 -10.45
N PHE A 189 -9.90 -12.72 -10.55
CA PHE A 189 -9.77 -13.49 -11.79
C PHE A 189 -10.97 -14.42 -12.03
N LYS A 190 -11.30 -14.65 -13.29
CA LYS A 190 -12.21 -15.74 -13.65
C LYS A 190 -11.50 -17.10 -13.58
N GLN A 191 -10.23 -17.13 -13.91
CA GLN A 191 -9.31 -18.25 -13.81
C GLN A 191 -7.90 -17.71 -13.67
N LEU A 192 -7.00 -18.46 -13.02
CA LEU A 192 -5.60 -18.03 -12.89
C LEU A 192 -4.92 -17.97 -14.27
N PRO A 193 -3.97 -17.04 -14.45
CA PRO A 193 -3.13 -17.01 -15.64
C PRO A 193 -2.33 -18.32 -15.79
N THR A 194 -2.13 -18.75 -17.03
CA THR A 194 -1.17 -19.83 -17.33
C THR A 194 0.21 -19.23 -17.46
N TRP A 195 1.13 -19.63 -16.59
CA TRP A 195 2.55 -19.29 -16.60
C TRP A 195 3.44 -20.48 -16.73
#